data_811a5488893e34905917b9aca609c64a
#
_entry.id   811a5488893e34905917b9aca609c64a
#
_cell.length_a   1.000
_cell.length_b   1.000
_cell.length_c   1.000
_cell.angle_alpha   90.00
_cell.angle_beta   90.00
_cell.angle_gamma   90.00
#
_symmetry.space_group_name_H-M   'P 1'
#
loop_
_entity.id
_entity.type
_entity.pdbx_description
1 polymer ?
#
loop_
_entity_poly.entity_id
_entity_poly.type
_entity_poly.pdbx_seq_one_letter_code
_entity_poly.pdbx_strand_id
1 'polypeptide(L)'
;MKRFSWQRVLPFLSWPRLTPDLLRNDALAGLTVALLMIPQSVAYAALAGMPLITGLYAAVLPALVGALWGGSTRISVGPTALSCLLVSASLSGMAEPGSVMWVQLAIWLAVLSGLLQLAWAPEAMAGCST
;
A
#
# COMPACT_ATOMS: atom_id res chain seq x y z
N MET A 1 16.70 28.00 -15.79
CA MET A 1 17.15 26.78 -15.10
C MET A 1 16.20 26.51 -13.93
N LYS A 2 15.26 25.56 -14.07
CA LYS A 2 14.35 25.17 -12.98
C LYS A 2 15.18 24.44 -11.94
N ARG A 3 15.37 25.03 -10.77
CA ARG A 3 16.02 24.39 -9.63
C ARG A 3 15.21 23.13 -9.30
N PHE A 4 15.82 21.97 -9.51
CA PHE A 4 15.27 20.68 -9.11
C PHE A 4 15.14 20.71 -7.58
N SER A 5 13.92 20.92 -7.08
CA SER A 5 13.72 21.02 -5.66
C SER A 5 13.61 19.60 -5.09
N TRP A 6 14.63 19.19 -4.38
CA TRP A 6 14.70 17.92 -3.64
C TRP A 6 13.49 17.69 -2.70
N GLN A 7 12.80 18.76 -2.31
CA GLN A 7 11.59 18.73 -1.50
C GLN A 7 10.39 18.06 -2.21
N ARG A 8 10.40 17.96 -3.55
CA ARG A 8 9.38 17.22 -4.31
C ARG A 8 9.64 15.72 -4.35
N VAL A 9 10.88 15.30 -4.17
CA VAL A 9 11.29 13.89 -4.21
C VAL A 9 11.24 13.28 -2.81
N LEU A 10 11.43 14.09 -1.77
CA LEU A 10 11.48 13.66 -0.38
C LEU A 10 10.54 14.55 0.48
N PRO A 11 9.22 14.33 0.39
CA PRO A 11 8.23 15.16 1.11
C PRO A 11 8.35 15.08 2.63
N PHE A 12 9.00 14.05 3.18
CA PHE A 12 9.22 13.91 4.63
C PHE A 12 10.14 15.00 5.22
N LEU A 13 10.95 15.70 4.41
CA LEU A 13 11.77 16.84 4.87
C LEU A 13 10.94 18.08 5.25
N SER A 14 9.68 18.14 4.82
CA SER A 14 8.75 19.23 5.14
C SER A 14 7.87 18.94 6.36
N TRP A 15 8.11 17.86 7.08
CA TRP A 15 7.33 17.50 8.26
C TRP A 15 7.47 18.56 9.37
N PRO A 16 6.39 18.86 10.10
CA PRO A 16 6.44 19.81 11.22
C PRO A 16 7.43 19.34 12.28
N ARG A 17 8.00 20.30 13.01
CA ARG A 17 8.96 20.01 14.07
C ARG A 17 8.35 19.03 15.05
N LEU A 18 9.03 17.90 15.27
CA LEU A 18 8.62 16.86 16.20
C LEU A 18 8.68 17.43 17.63
N THR A 19 7.54 17.71 18.22
CA THR A 19 7.44 17.97 19.65
C THR A 19 7.26 16.65 20.41
N PRO A 20 7.76 16.51 21.65
CA PRO A 20 7.63 15.28 22.44
C PRO A 20 6.16 14.82 22.59
N ASP A 21 5.25 15.78 22.75
CA ASP A 21 3.81 15.50 22.89
C ASP A 21 3.19 14.98 21.59
N LEU A 22 3.58 15.55 20.45
CA LEU A 22 3.14 15.08 19.14
C LEU A 22 3.64 13.66 18.89
N LEU A 23 4.92 13.40 19.18
CA LEU A 23 5.53 12.08 18.98
C LEU A 23 4.85 11.00 19.85
N ARG A 24 4.50 11.32 21.08
CA ARG A 24 3.78 10.42 21.98
C ARG A 24 2.38 10.09 21.46
N ASN A 25 1.64 11.09 21.02
CA ASN A 25 0.30 10.90 20.47
C ASN A 25 0.31 10.11 19.18
N ASP A 26 1.26 10.39 18.27
CA ASP A 26 1.43 9.67 17.02
C ASP A 26 1.88 8.24 17.26
N ALA A 27 2.74 7.97 18.24
CA ALA A 27 3.15 6.63 18.61
C ALA A 27 1.98 5.80 19.17
N LEU A 28 1.14 6.39 20.01
CA LEU A 28 -0.06 5.71 20.54
C LEU A 28 -1.08 5.44 19.42
N ALA A 29 -1.32 6.40 18.55
CA ALA A 29 -2.19 6.23 17.39
C ALA A 29 -1.65 5.14 16.45
N GLY A 30 -0.36 5.17 16.14
CA GLY A 30 0.31 4.18 15.30
C GLY A 30 0.25 2.77 15.89
N LEU A 31 0.45 2.64 17.21
CA LEU A 31 0.33 1.36 17.91
C LEU A 31 -1.09 0.80 17.81
N THR A 32 -2.10 1.64 18.01
CA THR A 32 -3.52 1.24 17.90
C THR A 32 -3.84 0.75 16.48
N VAL A 33 -3.41 1.48 15.47
CA VAL A 33 -3.60 1.10 14.06
C VAL A 33 -2.86 -0.21 13.76
N ALA A 34 -1.62 -0.36 14.23
CA ALA A 34 -0.84 -1.59 14.01
C ALA A 34 -1.52 -2.83 14.61
N LEU A 35 -2.06 -2.72 15.83
CA LEU A 35 -2.79 -3.81 16.48
C LEU A 35 -4.06 -4.23 15.70
N LEU A 36 -4.74 -3.28 15.07
CA LEU A 36 -5.89 -3.56 14.22
C LEU A 36 -5.48 -4.13 12.86
N MET A 37 -4.36 -3.67 12.32
CA MET A 37 -3.89 -4.10 10.99
C MET A 37 -3.37 -5.54 10.96
N ILE A 38 -2.85 -6.08 12.06
CA ILE A 38 -2.34 -7.46 12.11
C ILE A 38 -3.46 -8.47 11.79
N PRO A 39 -4.57 -8.55 12.56
CA PRO A 39 -5.62 -9.53 12.25
C PRO A 39 -6.30 -9.25 10.91
N GLN A 40 -6.43 -7.98 10.54
CA GLN A 40 -7.02 -7.58 9.27
C GLN A 40 -6.19 -8.03 8.07
N SER A 41 -4.87 -7.88 8.11
CA SER A 41 -3.97 -8.30 7.03
C SER A 41 -3.94 -9.81 6.84
N VAL A 42 -4.01 -10.58 7.93
CA VAL A 42 -4.12 -12.04 7.90
C VAL A 42 -5.45 -12.46 7.27
N ALA A 43 -6.56 -11.81 7.64
CA ALA A 43 -7.86 -12.07 7.04
C ALA A 43 -7.87 -11.77 5.53
N TYR A 44 -7.23 -10.69 5.09
CA TYR A 44 -7.11 -10.35 3.67
C TYR A 44 -6.24 -11.34 2.88
N ALA A 45 -5.17 -11.87 3.48
CA ALA A 45 -4.40 -12.94 2.86
C ALA A 45 -5.25 -14.20 2.66
N ALA A 46 -6.05 -14.58 3.66
CA ALA A 46 -6.98 -15.71 3.56
C ALA A 46 -8.02 -15.49 2.44
N LEU A 47 -8.60 -14.28 2.34
CA LEU A 47 -9.55 -13.93 1.27
C LEU A 47 -8.91 -13.99 -0.12
N ALA A 48 -7.64 -13.61 -0.23
CA ALA A 48 -6.89 -13.69 -1.49
C ALA A 48 -6.43 -15.11 -1.85
N GLY A 49 -6.64 -16.11 -0.97
CA GLY A 49 -6.12 -17.45 -1.15
C GLY A 49 -4.59 -17.54 -1.04
N MET A 50 -3.96 -16.59 -0.33
CA MET A 50 -2.51 -16.50 -0.16
C MET A 50 -2.07 -17.07 1.20
N PRO A 51 -0.81 -17.49 1.34
CA PRO A 51 -0.25 -17.81 2.65
C PRO A 51 -0.42 -16.66 3.63
N LEU A 52 -0.85 -16.91 4.85
CA LEU A 52 -1.22 -15.88 5.83
C LEU A 52 -0.10 -14.85 6.10
N ILE A 53 1.15 -15.29 6.05
CA ILE A 53 2.32 -14.43 6.28
C ILE A 53 2.49 -13.36 5.19
N THR A 54 2.05 -13.64 3.96
CA THR A 54 2.14 -12.67 2.85
C THR A 54 1.25 -11.45 3.07
N GLY A 55 0.15 -11.61 3.82
CA GLY A 55 -0.71 -10.50 4.20
C GLY A 55 -0.02 -9.46 5.06
N LEU A 56 0.85 -9.90 5.98
CA LEU A 56 1.65 -8.98 6.80
C LEU A 56 2.64 -8.17 5.95
N TYR A 57 3.35 -8.83 5.04
CA TYR A 57 4.25 -8.13 4.13
C TYR A 57 3.52 -7.17 3.19
N ALA A 58 2.37 -7.59 2.67
CA ALA A 58 1.53 -6.74 1.82
C ALA A 58 0.91 -5.54 2.55
N ALA A 59 0.79 -5.59 3.87
CA ALA A 59 0.32 -4.46 4.67
C ALA A 59 1.47 -3.50 5.03
N VAL A 60 2.61 -4.05 5.49
CA VAL A 60 3.72 -3.24 6.04
C VAL A 60 4.52 -2.53 4.93
N LEU A 61 4.90 -3.23 3.86
CA LEU A 61 5.76 -2.66 2.82
C LEU A 61 5.11 -1.47 2.10
N PRO A 62 3.87 -1.56 1.57
CA PRO A 62 3.22 -0.41 0.94
C PRO A 62 2.94 0.73 1.91
N ALA A 63 2.64 0.42 3.19
CA ALA A 63 2.41 1.44 4.20
C ALA A 63 3.69 2.25 4.48
N LEU A 64 4.85 1.60 4.58
CA LEU A 64 6.15 2.26 4.74
C LEU A 64 6.49 3.12 3.52
N VAL A 65 6.33 2.57 2.31
CA VAL A 65 6.56 3.32 1.07
C VAL A 65 5.61 4.51 0.98
N GLY A 66 4.32 4.29 1.25
CA GLY A 66 3.31 5.36 1.25
C GLY A 66 3.58 6.45 2.29
N ALA A 67 4.10 6.10 3.48
CA ALA A 67 4.47 7.06 4.49
C ALA A 67 5.69 7.90 4.10
N LEU A 68 6.68 7.32 3.42
CA LEU A 68 7.90 8.01 3.00
C LEU A 68 7.68 8.91 1.78
N TRP A 69 6.90 8.46 0.79
CA TRP A 69 6.67 9.16 -0.47
C TRP A 69 5.28 9.77 -0.60
N GLY A 70 4.37 9.47 0.31
CA GLY A 70 3.02 10.04 0.31
C GLY A 70 3.03 11.54 0.55
N GLY A 71 2.30 12.31 -0.25
CA GLY A 71 2.12 13.75 -0.08
C GLY A 71 1.13 14.11 1.05
N SER A 72 0.58 13.12 1.75
CA SER A 72 -0.38 13.34 2.84
C SER A 72 0.01 12.52 4.07
N THR A 73 0.05 13.18 5.21
CA THR A 73 0.34 12.56 6.52
C THR A 73 -0.86 11.84 7.13
N ARG A 74 -2.04 11.89 6.48
CA ARG A 74 -3.32 11.38 7.02
C ARG A 74 -3.89 10.20 6.24
N ILE A 75 -3.32 9.84 5.09
CA ILE A 75 -3.81 8.77 4.24
C ILE A 75 -2.95 7.54 4.48
N SER A 76 -3.57 6.44 4.90
CA SER A 76 -2.93 5.13 5.01
C SER A 76 -3.18 4.33 3.73
N VAL A 77 -2.13 3.72 3.20
CA VAL A 77 -2.18 2.85 2.02
C VAL A 77 -2.05 1.41 2.49
N GLY A 78 -2.95 0.55 2.04
CA GLY A 78 -2.92 -0.87 2.39
C GLY A 78 -3.87 -1.71 1.55
N PRO A 79 -3.85 -3.03 1.71
CA PRO A 79 -4.75 -3.92 1.01
C PRO A 79 -6.21 -3.66 1.44
N THR A 80 -7.14 -3.85 0.49
CA THR A 80 -8.58 -3.77 0.77
C THR A 80 -9.23 -5.14 0.56
N ALA A 81 -10.32 -5.41 1.27
CA ALA A 81 -11.05 -6.67 1.13
C ALA A 81 -11.51 -6.89 -0.32
N LEU A 82 -11.95 -5.83 -0.99
CA LEU A 82 -12.41 -5.90 -2.37
C LEU A 82 -11.29 -6.30 -3.34
N SER A 83 -10.10 -5.69 -3.22
CA SER A 83 -8.97 -6.06 -4.07
C SER A 83 -8.51 -7.50 -3.83
N CYS A 84 -8.54 -7.98 -2.59
CA CYS A 84 -8.22 -9.37 -2.27
C CYS A 84 -9.22 -10.36 -2.88
N LEU A 85 -10.51 -10.05 -2.83
CA LEU A 85 -11.54 -10.87 -3.48
C LEU A 85 -11.42 -10.86 -5.00
N LEU A 86 -11.10 -9.72 -5.61
CA LEU A 86 -10.87 -9.64 -7.06
C LEU A 86 -9.67 -10.47 -7.50
N VAL A 87 -8.57 -10.46 -6.74
CA VAL A 87 -7.40 -11.32 -6.99
C VAL A 87 -7.81 -12.79 -6.91
N SER A 88 -8.51 -13.18 -5.83
CA SER A 88 -8.98 -14.55 -5.65
C SER A 88 -9.91 -14.99 -6.79
N ALA A 89 -10.87 -14.17 -7.16
CA ALA A 89 -11.79 -14.45 -8.26
C ALA A 89 -11.10 -14.56 -9.63
N SER A 90 -10.11 -13.72 -9.88
CA SER A 90 -9.36 -13.72 -11.14
C SER A 90 -8.48 -14.96 -11.31
N LEU A 91 -7.97 -15.50 -10.21
CA LEU A 91 -7.08 -16.66 -10.21
C LEU A 91 -7.84 -17.98 -10.03
N SER A 92 -9.10 -17.93 -9.60
CA SER A 92 -9.93 -19.11 -9.44
C SER A 92 -10.14 -19.81 -10.79
N GLY A 93 -9.83 -21.11 -10.83
CA GLY A 93 -9.86 -21.88 -12.07
C GLY A 93 -8.53 -21.95 -12.83
N MET A 94 -7.51 -21.16 -12.46
CA MET A 94 -6.17 -21.21 -13.08
C MET A 94 -5.16 -21.98 -12.22
N ALA A 95 -5.30 -21.92 -10.89
CA ALA A 95 -4.44 -22.62 -9.95
C ALA A 95 -5.20 -22.89 -8.63
N GLU A 96 -4.65 -23.75 -7.78
CA GLU A 96 -5.20 -23.98 -6.44
C GLU A 96 -4.74 -22.89 -5.46
N PRO A 97 -5.63 -22.36 -4.60
CA PRO A 97 -5.28 -21.40 -3.57
C PRO A 97 -4.15 -21.89 -2.68
N GLY A 98 -3.18 -21.03 -2.39
CA GLY A 98 -2.02 -21.35 -1.57
C GLY A 98 -0.88 -22.07 -2.31
N SER A 99 -1.05 -22.46 -3.56
CA SER A 99 0.01 -23.08 -4.36
C SER A 99 1.08 -22.06 -4.76
N VAL A 100 2.30 -22.54 -5.07
CA VAL A 100 3.39 -21.68 -5.57
C VAL A 100 2.96 -20.97 -6.86
N MET A 101 2.23 -21.66 -7.71
CA MET A 101 1.71 -21.11 -8.97
C MET A 101 0.70 -20.00 -8.73
N TRP A 102 -0.16 -20.15 -7.72
CA TRP A 102 -1.10 -19.10 -7.30
C TRP A 102 -0.38 -17.82 -6.88
N VAL A 103 0.65 -17.97 -6.04
CA VAL A 103 1.45 -16.82 -5.57
C VAL A 103 2.17 -16.12 -6.74
N GLN A 104 2.74 -16.88 -7.67
CA GLN A 104 3.39 -16.31 -8.85
C GLN A 104 2.41 -15.54 -9.73
N LEU A 105 1.25 -16.10 -10.02
CA LEU A 105 0.21 -15.43 -10.80
C LEU A 105 -0.29 -14.15 -10.11
N ALA A 106 -0.47 -14.17 -8.78
CA ALA A 106 -0.85 -12.99 -8.02
C ALA A 106 0.22 -11.90 -8.09
N ILE A 107 1.51 -12.25 -8.04
CA ILE A 107 2.61 -11.28 -8.19
C ILE A 107 2.59 -10.66 -9.59
N TRP A 108 2.43 -11.46 -10.64
CA TRP A 108 2.32 -10.94 -12.01
C TRP A 108 1.11 -10.02 -12.19
N LEU A 109 -0.02 -10.39 -11.63
CA LEU A 109 -1.23 -9.56 -11.65
C LEU A 109 -0.98 -8.21 -10.95
N ALA A 110 -0.32 -8.22 -9.80
CA ALA A 110 0.02 -7.01 -9.05
C ALA A 110 0.99 -6.10 -9.83
N VAL A 111 2.02 -6.68 -10.46
CA VAL A 111 2.99 -5.93 -11.29
C VAL A 111 2.29 -5.30 -12.50
N LEU A 112 1.48 -6.06 -13.22
CA LEU A 112 0.74 -5.55 -14.38
C LEU A 112 -0.24 -4.44 -13.99
N SER A 113 -0.99 -4.64 -12.90
CA SER A 113 -1.90 -3.62 -12.36
C SER A 113 -1.16 -2.36 -11.96
N GLY A 114 -0.02 -2.48 -11.27
CA GLY A 114 0.82 -1.35 -10.89
C GLY A 114 1.39 -0.59 -12.09
N LEU A 115 1.85 -1.30 -13.12
CA LEU A 115 2.33 -0.69 -14.38
C LEU A 115 1.21 0.08 -15.12
N LEU A 116 0.01 -0.50 -15.19
CA LEU A 116 -1.15 0.18 -15.77
C LEU A 116 -1.51 1.46 -15.02
N GLN A 117 -1.50 1.42 -13.68
CA GLN A 117 -1.76 2.60 -12.85
C GLN A 117 -0.69 3.68 -13.04
N LEU A 118 0.57 3.31 -13.15
CA LEU A 118 1.66 4.25 -13.43
C LEU A 118 1.55 4.86 -14.83
N ALA A 119 1.14 4.10 -15.83
CA ALA A 119 0.93 4.60 -17.19
C ALA A 119 -0.23 5.61 -17.26
N TRP A 120 -1.27 5.43 -16.43
CA TRP A 120 -2.44 6.32 -16.40
C TRP A 120 -2.29 7.53 -15.46
N ALA A 121 -1.37 7.47 -14.52
CA ALA A 121 -1.15 8.52 -13.53
C ALA A 121 -0.90 9.93 -14.12
N PRO A 122 -0.11 10.11 -15.22
CA PRO A 122 0.13 11.44 -15.78
C PRO A 122 -1.13 12.09 -16.37
N GLU A 123 -2.05 11.30 -16.93
CA GLU A 123 -3.30 11.82 -17.49
C GLU A 123 -4.29 12.27 -16.40
N ALA A 124 -4.37 11.53 -15.30
CA ALA A 124 -5.19 11.89 -14.16
C ALA A 124 -4.72 13.19 -13.49
N MET A 125 -3.42 13.45 -13.45
CA MET A 125 -2.87 14.70 -12.94
C MET A 125 -3.09 15.88 -13.90
N ALA A 126 -3.10 15.67 -15.21
CA ALA A 126 -3.37 16.70 -16.20
C ALA A 126 -4.85 17.14 -16.19
N GLY A 127 -5.78 16.23 -15.90
CA GLY A 127 -7.21 16.52 -15.81
C GLY A 127 -7.63 17.28 -14.55
N CYS A 128 -6.78 17.36 -13.52
CA CYS A 128 -7.07 18.07 -12.26
C CYS A 128 -6.58 19.55 -12.28
N SER A 129 -5.99 20.02 -13.38
CA SER A 129 -5.45 21.38 -13.54
C SER A 129 -6.39 22.33 -14.30
N THR A 130 -7.62 21.92 -14.56
CA THR A 130 -8.73 22.76 -15.02
C THR A 130 -9.73 22.92 -13.90
#